data_55faced2cb23896d4f664120196fe568
#
_entry.id   55faced2cb23896d4f664120196fe568
#
_cell.length_a   1.000
_cell.length_b   1.000
_cell.length_c   1.000
_cell.angle_alpha   90.00
_cell.angle_beta   90.00
_cell.angle_gamma   90.00
#
_symmetry.space_group_name_H-M   'P 1'
#
loop_
_entity.id
_entity.type
_entity.pdbx_description
1 polymer ?
#
loop_
_entity_poly.entity_id
_entity_poly.type
_entity_poly.pdbx_seq_one_letter_code
_entity_poly.pdbx_strand_id
1 'polypeptide(L)'
;MAVDFEKLVFDLVMPLVIHPEDLLVKKFSEDDELITIQILVNKEDLGRVIGKGGRIANAIRTIAYAAASKISKRVKIDIDSFE
;
A
#
# COMPACT_ATOMS: atom_id res chain seq x y z
N MET A 1 12.13 13.98 -9.84
CA MET A 1 10.77 13.53 -10.17
C MET A 1 10.10 13.05 -8.91
N ALA A 2 8.91 13.57 -8.64
CA ALA A 2 8.15 13.17 -7.45
C ALA A 2 7.32 11.92 -7.75
N VAL A 3 7.26 11.00 -6.79
CA VAL A 3 6.42 9.81 -6.88
C VAL A 3 5.25 10.01 -5.92
N ASP A 4 4.05 9.84 -6.45
CA ASP A 4 2.84 9.85 -5.62
C ASP A 4 2.62 8.43 -5.09
N PHE A 5 3.06 8.19 -3.87
CA PHE A 5 2.98 6.85 -3.29
C PHE A 5 1.55 6.44 -2.96
N GLU A 6 0.70 7.39 -2.62
CA GLU A 6 -0.72 7.06 -2.40
C GLU A 6 -1.33 6.53 -3.68
N LYS A 7 -1.08 7.21 -4.81
CA LYS A 7 -1.63 6.79 -6.09
C LYS A 7 -1.02 5.47 -6.55
N LEU A 8 0.30 5.31 -6.39
CA LEU A 8 0.97 4.06 -6.78
C LEU A 8 0.37 2.88 -6.03
N VAL A 9 0.27 2.97 -4.71
CA VAL A 9 -0.24 1.89 -3.88
C VAL A 9 -1.72 1.66 -4.16
N PHE A 10 -2.50 2.73 -4.32
CA PHE A 10 -3.91 2.62 -4.67
C PHE A 10 -4.08 1.83 -5.97
N ASP A 11 -3.30 2.19 -6.99
CA ASP A 11 -3.41 1.54 -8.31
C ASP A 11 -3.00 0.06 -8.24
N LEU A 12 -2.09 -0.30 -7.35
CA LEU A 12 -1.68 -1.69 -7.16
C LEU A 12 -2.75 -2.51 -6.44
N VAL A 13 -3.47 -1.91 -5.51
CA VAL A 13 -4.45 -2.63 -4.68
C VAL A 13 -5.82 -2.69 -5.35
N MET A 14 -6.19 -1.66 -6.09
CA MET A 14 -7.52 -1.54 -6.69
C MET A 14 -7.96 -2.77 -7.48
N PRO A 15 -7.11 -3.39 -8.32
CA PRO A 15 -7.53 -4.58 -9.07
C PRO A 15 -7.78 -5.82 -8.21
N LEU A 16 -7.37 -5.80 -6.94
CA LEU A 16 -7.44 -6.98 -6.08
C LEU A 16 -8.73 -7.04 -5.26
N VAL A 17 -9.42 -5.92 -5.10
CA VAL A 17 -10.55 -5.84 -4.18
C VAL A 17 -11.87 -5.98 -4.92
N ILE A 18 -12.87 -6.55 -4.23
CA ILE A 18 -14.24 -6.63 -4.74
C ILE A 18 -15.12 -5.51 -4.17
N HIS A 19 -14.61 -4.76 -3.21
CA HIS A 19 -15.29 -3.59 -2.64
C HIS A 19 -14.42 -2.35 -2.83
N PRO A 20 -14.21 -1.91 -4.09
CA PRO A 20 -13.30 -0.78 -4.34
C PRO A 20 -13.80 0.54 -3.72
N GLU A 21 -15.10 0.66 -3.49
CA GLU A 21 -15.66 1.83 -2.85
C GLU A 21 -15.18 2.01 -1.42
N ASP A 22 -14.72 0.93 -0.79
CA ASP A 22 -14.20 0.95 0.58
C ASP A 22 -12.67 1.07 0.65
N LEU A 23 -11.99 1.02 -0.49
CA LEU A 23 -10.53 1.10 -0.49
C LEU A 23 -10.06 2.50 -0.14
N LEU A 24 -9.23 2.59 0.88
CA LEU A 24 -8.60 3.85 1.30
C LEU A 24 -7.10 3.62 1.40
N VAL A 25 -6.34 4.47 0.72
CA VAL A 25 -4.88 4.48 0.82
C VAL A 25 -4.47 5.88 1.25
N LYS A 26 -3.77 5.97 2.37
CA LYS A 26 -3.45 7.24 2.97
C LYS A 26 -1.99 7.31 3.37
N LYS A 27 -1.33 8.40 3.00
CA LYS A 27 0.01 8.69 3.50
C LYS A 27 -0.15 9.26 4.90
N PHE A 28 0.30 8.49 5.88
CA PHE A 28 0.14 8.80 7.28
C PHE A 28 1.19 9.81 7.77
N SER A 29 2.40 9.66 7.27
CA SER A 29 3.48 10.60 7.58
C SER A 29 4.56 10.50 6.51
N GLU A 30 5.34 11.55 6.41
CA GLU A 30 6.51 11.57 5.54
C GLU A 30 7.55 12.50 6.16
N ASP A 31 8.77 11.96 6.33
CA ASP A 31 9.91 12.79 6.71
C ASP A 31 11.02 12.59 5.66
N ASP A 32 12.24 13.02 5.97
CA ASP A 32 13.33 12.96 4.99
C ASP A 32 13.74 11.53 4.64
N GLU A 33 13.44 10.55 5.49
CA GLU A 33 13.91 9.18 5.34
C GLU A 33 12.80 8.17 5.14
N LEU A 34 11.60 8.39 5.70
CA LEU A 34 10.56 7.38 5.76
C LEU A 34 9.20 7.94 5.37
N ILE A 35 8.52 7.20 4.53
CA ILE A 35 7.12 7.46 4.15
C ILE A 35 6.29 6.34 4.73
N THR A 36 5.25 6.68 5.48
CA THR A 36 4.33 5.68 6.06
C THR A 36 3.00 5.76 5.33
N ILE A 37 2.59 4.62 4.76
CA ILE A 37 1.34 4.48 4.01
C ILE A 37 0.47 3.48 4.73
N GLN A 38 -0.82 3.80 4.86
CA GLN A 38 -1.80 2.86 5.39
C GLN A 38 -2.81 2.51 4.31
N ILE A 39 -3.08 1.20 4.18
CA ILE A 39 -4.10 0.67 3.29
C ILE A 39 -5.22 0.13 4.16
N LEU A 40 -6.44 0.62 3.94
CA LEU A 40 -7.64 0.11 4.60
C LEU A 40 -8.59 -0.42 3.55
N VAL A 41 -9.11 -1.61 3.78
CA VAL A 41 -10.02 -2.28 2.85
C VAL A 41 -11.22 -2.83 3.61
N ASN A 42 -12.27 -3.20 2.87
CA ASN A 42 -13.36 -3.97 3.43
C ASN A 42 -12.78 -5.27 3.99
N LYS A 43 -13.27 -5.73 5.15
CA LYS A 43 -12.70 -6.92 5.79
C LYS A 43 -12.77 -8.15 4.91
N GLU A 44 -13.72 -8.21 3.97
CA GLU A 44 -13.79 -9.31 3.02
C GLU A 44 -12.65 -9.29 2.01
N ASP A 45 -12.03 -8.13 1.83
CA ASP A 45 -10.93 -7.98 0.88
C ASP A 45 -9.55 -8.14 1.51
N LEU A 46 -9.48 -8.20 2.83
CA LEU A 46 -8.18 -8.21 3.51
C LEU A 46 -7.31 -9.39 3.07
N GLY A 47 -7.90 -10.58 3.00
CA GLY A 47 -7.18 -11.77 2.55
C GLY A 47 -6.71 -11.67 1.11
N ARG A 48 -7.45 -10.96 0.26
CA ARG A 48 -7.08 -10.78 -1.16
C ARG A 48 -5.86 -9.88 -1.29
N VAL A 49 -5.75 -8.89 -0.43
CA VAL A 49 -4.64 -7.93 -0.49
C VAL A 49 -3.39 -8.49 0.18
N ILE A 50 -3.56 -9.32 1.20
CA ILE A 50 -2.43 -9.97 1.86
C ILE A 50 -1.93 -11.15 1.04
N GLY A 51 -2.87 -11.98 0.56
CA GLY A 51 -2.54 -13.17 -0.21
C GLY A 51 -2.06 -14.30 0.68
N LYS A 52 -1.95 -15.48 0.09
CA LYS A 52 -1.53 -16.67 0.81
C LYS A 52 -0.09 -16.51 1.27
N GLY A 53 0.14 -16.64 2.57
CA GLY A 53 1.48 -16.47 3.14
C GLY A 53 2.03 -15.07 3.01
N GLY A 54 1.16 -14.07 2.76
CA GLY A 54 1.59 -12.68 2.63
C GLY A 54 2.20 -12.34 1.28
N ARG A 55 2.04 -13.20 0.27
CA ARG A 55 2.73 -13.01 -1.02
C ARG A 55 2.32 -11.74 -1.74
N ILE A 56 1.02 -11.40 -1.72
CA ILE A 56 0.55 -10.21 -2.42
C ILE A 56 1.01 -8.96 -1.70
N ALA A 57 0.87 -8.93 -0.37
CA ALA A 57 1.34 -7.82 0.42
C ALA A 57 2.84 -7.59 0.22
N ASN A 58 3.62 -8.67 0.18
CA ASN A 58 5.06 -8.55 -0.04
C ASN A 58 5.38 -8.02 -1.44
N ALA A 59 4.60 -8.42 -2.45
CA ALA A 59 4.78 -7.90 -3.80
C ALA A 59 4.49 -6.40 -3.86
N ILE A 60 3.42 -5.96 -3.21
CA ILE A 60 3.08 -4.54 -3.13
C ILE A 60 4.23 -3.77 -2.46
N ARG A 61 4.74 -4.29 -1.35
CA ARG A 61 5.85 -3.66 -0.64
C ARG A 61 7.10 -3.59 -1.49
N THR A 62 7.41 -4.66 -2.23
CA THR A 62 8.59 -4.69 -3.08
C THR A 62 8.55 -3.60 -4.15
N ILE A 63 7.39 -3.42 -4.78
CA ILE A 63 7.24 -2.38 -5.80
C ILE A 63 7.39 -0.99 -5.17
N ALA A 64 6.76 -0.78 -4.02
CA ALA A 64 6.83 0.50 -3.32
C ALA A 64 8.26 0.80 -2.85
N TYR A 65 8.97 -0.23 -2.35
CA TYR A 65 10.37 -0.07 -1.91
C TYR A 65 11.26 0.33 -3.08
N ALA A 66 11.06 -0.29 -4.25
CA ALA A 66 11.83 0.05 -5.44
C ALA A 66 11.60 1.50 -5.84
N ALA A 67 10.36 1.96 -5.79
CA ALA A 67 10.05 3.35 -6.11
C ALA A 67 10.67 4.31 -5.10
N ALA A 68 10.63 3.97 -3.81
CA ALA A 68 11.18 4.82 -2.76
C ALA A 68 12.70 4.91 -2.84
N SER A 69 13.36 3.81 -3.21
CA SER A 69 14.83 3.82 -3.30
C SER A 69 15.34 4.79 -4.37
N LYS A 70 14.55 5.06 -5.39
CA LYS A 70 14.93 6.02 -6.42
C LYS A 70 15.05 7.44 -5.90
N ILE A 71 14.37 7.76 -4.81
CA ILE A 71 14.45 9.07 -4.18
C ILE A 71 15.13 9.02 -2.82
N SER A 72 15.87 7.94 -2.57
CA SER A 72 16.66 7.73 -1.35
C SER A 72 15.81 7.74 -0.09
N LYS A 73 14.60 7.19 -0.17
CA LYS A 73 13.69 7.07 0.97
C LYS A 73 13.31 5.61 1.18
N ARG A 74 12.78 5.34 2.35
CA ARG A 74 12.16 4.07 2.68
C ARG A 74 10.67 4.28 2.83
N VAL A 75 9.90 3.21 2.65
CA VAL A 75 8.45 3.26 2.80
C VAL A 75 8.02 2.12 3.70
N LYS A 76 7.08 2.41 4.58
CA LYS A 76 6.43 1.43 5.44
C LYS A 76 4.97 1.37 5.03
N ILE A 77 4.46 0.17 4.79
CA ILE A 77 3.07 -0.03 4.39
C ILE A 77 2.38 -0.91 5.40
N ASP A 78 1.35 -0.38 6.02
CA ASP A 78 0.47 -1.11 6.92
C ASP A 78 -0.82 -1.44 6.18
N ILE A 79 -1.28 -2.68 6.30
CA ILE A 79 -2.49 -3.15 5.64
C ILE A 79 -3.45 -3.62 6.73
N ASP A 80 -4.68 -3.09 6.70
CA ASP A 80 -5.69 -3.46 7.68
C ASP A 80 -7.07 -3.35 7.04
N SER A 81 -8.07 -3.77 7.76
CA SER A 81 -9.46 -3.64 7.32
C SER A 81 -10.19 -2.69 8.25
N PHE A 82 -11.30 -2.14 7.74
CA PHE A 82 -12.26 -1.44 8.58
C PHE A 82 -12.87 -2.46 9.52
N GLU A 83 -12.92 -2.16 10.79
CA GLU A 83 -13.41 -3.03 11.84
C GLU A 83 -12.31 -3.83 12.50
#